data_6c1a23c4e0c9844c1269407e7b8bc2c5
#
_entry.id   6c1a23c4e0c9844c1269407e7b8bc2c5
#
_cell.length_a   1.000
_cell.length_b   1.000
_cell.length_c   1.000
_cell.angle_alpha   90.00
_cell.angle_beta   90.00
_cell.angle_gamma   90.00
#
_symmetry.space_group_name_H-M   'P 1'
#
loop_
_entity.id
_entity.type
_entity.pdbx_description
1 polymer ?
#
loop_
_entity_poly.entity_id
_entity_poly.type
_entity_poly.pdbx_seq_one_letter_code
_entity_poly.pdbx_strand_id
1 'polypeptide(L)'
;GVVNNNVTETINNVTVNGSAVSIFNQEFIATSSNVLTWTQNNGTLPVTNLNASIHVYQNGQKLIDSQYSITAPATITIDANTHYDGSNYIVFAINII
;
A
#
# COMPACT_ATOMS: atom_id res chain seq x y z
N GLY A 1 -23.67 -15.13 12.14
CA GLY A 1 -22.72 -16.16 11.85
C GLY A 1 -21.50 -16.05 12.73
N VAL A 2 -20.71 -17.05 12.67
CA VAL A 2 -19.47 -17.05 13.44
C VAL A 2 -18.49 -16.11 12.79
N VAL A 3 -18.00 -15.19 13.57
CA VAL A 3 -16.93 -14.32 13.13
C VAL A 3 -15.64 -14.92 13.63
N ASN A 4 -14.73 -15.16 12.73
CA ASN A 4 -13.41 -15.58 13.11
C ASN A 4 -12.63 -14.38 13.61
N ASN A 5 -12.49 -14.29 14.91
CA ASN A 5 -11.80 -13.19 15.55
C ASN A 5 -10.31 -13.44 15.74
N ASN A 6 -9.85 -14.56 15.26
CA ASN A 6 -8.45 -14.95 15.44
C ASN A 6 -7.64 -14.70 14.19
N VAL A 7 -8.10 -13.81 13.35
CA VAL A 7 -7.38 -13.47 12.15
C VAL A 7 -6.07 -12.80 12.54
N THR A 8 -5.00 -13.44 12.20
CA THR A 8 -3.66 -12.93 12.44
C THR A 8 -2.90 -12.67 11.15
N GLU A 9 -3.52 -12.99 10.06
CA GLU A 9 -2.93 -12.76 8.74
C GLU A 9 -2.79 -11.27 8.48
N THR A 10 -1.87 -10.96 7.61
CA THR A 10 -1.69 -9.60 7.12
C THR A 10 -2.75 -9.21 6.10
N ILE A 11 -3.56 -10.16 5.67
CA ILE A 11 -4.63 -9.94 4.70
C ILE A 11 -5.95 -9.95 5.44
N ASN A 12 -6.70 -8.87 5.31
CA ASN A 12 -8.04 -8.75 5.85
C ASN A 12 -9.04 -8.78 4.70
N ASN A 13 -9.94 -9.75 4.75
CA ASN A 13 -10.99 -9.87 3.74
C ASN A 13 -12.30 -9.42 4.37
N VAL A 14 -12.88 -8.38 3.80
CA VAL A 14 -14.16 -7.84 4.22
C VAL A 14 -15.07 -7.73 3.02
N THR A 15 -16.36 -7.50 3.27
CA THR A 15 -17.34 -7.33 2.20
C THR A 15 -17.94 -5.95 2.31
N VAL A 16 -17.94 -5.22 1.21
CA VAL A 16 -18.57 -3.90 1.10
C VAL A 16 -19.58 -3.96 -0.03
N ASN A 17 -20.85 -3.72 0.29
CA ASN A 17 -21.94 -3.77 -0.68
C ASN A 17 -21.95 -5.07 -1.50
N GLY A 18 -21.66 -6.18 -0.86
CA GLY A 18 -21.60 -7.47 -1.52
C GLY A 18 -20.30 -7.78 -2.27
N SER A 19 -19.38 -6.85 -2.32
CA SER A 19 -18.09 -7.05 -2.98
C SER A 19 -17.02 -7.42 -1.96
N ALA A 20 -16.19 -8.39 -2.29
CA ALA A 20 -15.07 -8.75 -1.43
C ALA A 20 -13.99 -7.66 -1.50
N VAL A 21 -13.41 -7.35 -0.34
CA VAL A 21 -12.34 -6.37 -0.22
C VAL A 21 -11.14 -7.04 0.42
N SER A 22 -9.99 -6.90 -0.23
CA SER A 22 -8.72 -7.39 0.30
C SER A 22 -7.83 -6.19 0.59
N ILE A 23 -7.27 -6.15 1.80
CA ILE A 23 -6.43 -5.04 2.24
C ILE A 23 -5.04 -5.57 2.57
N PHE A 24 -4.05 -5.01 1.93
CA PHE A 24 -2.64 -5.34 2.16
C PHE A 24 -1.90 -4.07 2.59
N ASN A 25 -0.86 -4.24 3.38
CA ASN A 25 0.03 -3.12 3.67
C ASN A 25 1.48 -3.59 3.77
N GLN A 26 2.38 -2.65 3.52
CA GLN A 26 3.80 -2.90 3.67
C GLN A 26 4.47 -1.64 4.20
N GLU A 27 5.34 -1.82 5.20
CA GLU A 27 6.13 -0.76 5.78
C GLU A 27 7.52 -0.73 5.15
N PHE A 28 8.01 0.48 4.90
CA PHE A 28 9.36 0.71 4.38
C PHE A 28 10.06 1.74 5.25
N ILE A 29 11.30 1.45 5.64
CA ILE A 29 12.18 2.45 6.23
C ILE A 29 13.11 2.91 5.12
N ALA A 30 12.88 4.11 4.66
CA ALA A 30 13.58 4.59 3.48
C ALA A 30 14.99 5.05 3.80
N THR A 31 15.88 4.77 2.87
CA THR A 31 17.25 5.25 2.87
C THR A 31 17.36 6.45 1.94
N SER A 32 18.47 6.60 1.23
CA SER A 32 18.64 7.67 0.26
C SER A 32 17.77 7.52 -1.00
N SER A 33 17.25 6.32 -1.25
CA SER A 33 16.40 6.08 -2.41
C SER A 33 14.97 6.51 -2.14
N ASN A 34 14.37 7.20 -3.09
CA ASN A 34 12.95 7.56 -3.04
C ASN A 34 12.07 6.50 -3.73
N VAL A 35 12.62 5.34 -4.04
CA VAL A 35 11.89 4.25 -4.70
C VAL A 35 11.62 3.15 -3.69
N LEU A 36 10.33 2.81 -3.55
CA LEU A 36 9.87 1.74 -2.69
C LEU A 36 9.44 0.57 -3.56
N THR A 37 9.90 -0.62 -3.24
CA THR A 37 9.56 -1.81 -4.02
C THR A 37 8.67 -2.72 -3.21
N TRP A 38 7.45 -2.92 -3.68
CA TRP A 38 6.49 -3.82 -3.07
C TRP A 38 6.98 -5.26 -3.21
N THR A 39 7.01 -6.00 -2.11
CA THR A 39 7.53 -7.37 -2.11
C THR A 39 6.49 -8.44 -1.82
N GLN A 40 5.31 -8.05 -1.36
CA GLN A 40 4.24 -9.00 -1.11
C GLN A 40 3.61 -9.46 -2.42
N ASN A 41 2.86 -10.54 -2.38
CA ASN A 41 2.18 -11.10 -3.54
C ASN A 41 3.15 -11.29 -4.72
N ASN A 42 4.28 -11.94 -4.44
CA ASN A 42 5.33 -12.21 -5.43
C ASN A 42 5.84 -10.95 -6.14
N GLY A 43 5.89 -9.83 -5.42
CA GLY A 43 6.36 -8.59 -5.99
C GLY A 43 5.39 -7.95 -6.98
N THR A 44 4.11 -8.18 -6.80
CA THR A 44 3.06 -7.60 -7.64
C THR A 44 2.04 -6.90 -6.77
N LEU A 45 1.79 -5.65 -7.03
CA LEU A 45 0.74 -4.90 -6.33
C LEU A 45 -0.61 -5.58 -6.60
N PRO A 46 -1.35 -5.96 -5.55
CA PRO A 46 -2.54 -6.81 -5.70
C PRO A 46 -3.79 -6.00 -6.03
N VAL A 47 -3.70 -5.06 -6.94
CA VAL A 47 -4.80 -4.17 -7.31
C VAL A 47 -4.82 -3.94 -8.82
N THR A 48 -6.00 -3.63 -9.36
CA THR A 48 -6.15 -3.36 -10.77
C THR A 48 -6.11 -1.88 -11.10
N ASN A 49 -6.61 -1.04 -10.19
CA ASN A 49 -6.56 0.41 -10.37
C ASN A 49 -5.53 0.98 -9.39
N LEU A 50 -4.31 1.15 -9.86
CA LEU A 50 -3.20 1.56 -9.00
C LEU A 50 -3.45 2.90 -8.32
N ASN A 51 -3.95 3.88 -9.06
CA ASN A 51 -4.12 5.23 -8.53
C ASN A 51 -5.21 5.33 -7.47
N ALA A 52 -6.31 4.58 -7.65
CA ALA A 52 -7.43 4.62 -6.71
C ALA A 52 -7.25 3.70 -5.51
N SER A 53 -6.42 2.67 -5.65
CA SER A 53 -6.35 1.58 -4.68
C SER A 53 -5.08 1.58 -3.83
N ILE A 54 -4.13 2.42 -4.14
CA ILE A 54 -2.87 2.52 -3.40
C ILE A 54 -2.86 3.82 -2.61
N HIS A 55 -2.54 3.70 -1.33
CA HIS A 55 -2.44 4.85 -0.43
C HIS A 55 -1.10 4.79 0.28
N VAL A 56 -0.40 5.91 0.30
CA VAL A 56 0.95 6.00 0.87
C VAL A 56 0.94 6.98 2.03
N TYR A 57 1.52 6.55 3.14
CA TYR A 57 1.71 7.37 4.32
C TYR A 57 3.20 7.58 4.55
N GLN A 58 3.58 8.79 4.87
CA GLN A 58 4.95 9.12 5.27
C GLN A 58 4.93 9.64 6.71
N ASN A 59 5.60 8.92 7.59
CA ASN A 59 5.66 9.25 9.01
C ASN A 59 4.27 9.52 9.61
N GLY A 60 3.27 8.73 9.18
CA GLY A 60 1.91 8.83 9.67
C GLY A 60 1.02 9.81 8.91
N GLN A 61 1.56 10.58 7.98
CA GLN A 61 0.78 11.51 7.16
C GLN A 61 0.48 10.93 5.79
N LYS A 62 -0.78 10.95 5.41
CA LYS A 62 -1.18 10.49 4.09
C LYS A 62 -0.65 11.44 3.03
N LEU A 63 0.05 10.88 2.03
CA LEU A 63 0.52 11.66 0.90
C LEU A 63 -0.62 11.87 -0.11
N ILE A 64 -0.57 13.01 -0.78
CA ILE A 64 -1.48 13.30 -1.88
C ILE A 64 -0.91 12.77 -3.20
N ASP A 65 -1.74 12.67 -4.22
CA ASP A 65 -1.38 12.02 -5.49
C ASP A 65 -0.15 12.63 -6.16
N SER A 66 0.09 13.92 -5.99
CA SER A 66 1.25 14.58 -6.58
C SER A 66 2.57 14.27 -5.88
N GLN A 67 2.53 13.64 -4.71
CA GLN A 67 3.72 13.36 -3.92
C GLN A 67 4.29 11.97 -4.15
N TYR A 68 3.64 11.15 -4.95
CA TYR A 68 4.15 9.83 -5.31
C TYR A 68 3.58 9.39 -6.64
N SER A 69 4.23 8.41 -7.24
CA SER A 69 3.73 7.76 -8.45
C SER A 69 3.89 6.26 -8.31
N ILE A 70 3.06 5.53 -9.04
CA ILE A 70 3.03 4.08 -8.97
C ILE A 70 3.26 3.52 -10.36
N THR A 71 4.22 2.59 -10.44
CA THR A 71 4.55 1.91 -11.68
C THR A 71 4.41 0.41 -11.46
N ALA A 72 3.56 -0.21 -12.26
CA ALA A 72 3.39 -1.65 -12.19
C ALA A 72 4.70 -2.36 -12.56
N PRO A 73 4.98 -3.52 -12.01
CA PRO A 73 4.10 -4.27 -11.11
C PRO A 73 4.24 -3.90 -9.63
N ALA A 74 5.30 -3.21 -9.21
CA ALA A 74 5.62 -3.17 -7.80
C ALA A 74 6.32 -1.89 -7.32
N THR A 75 6.39 -0.87 -8.12
CA THR A 75 7.22 0.31 -7.81
C THR A 75 6.38 1.49 -7.35
N ILE A 76 6.70 2.03 -6.19
CA ILE A 76 6.15 3.28 -5.68
C ILE A 76 7.31 4.27 -5.59
N THR A 77 7.22 5.36 -6.34
CA THR A 77 8.25 6.40 -6.36
C THR A 77 7.74 7.63 -5.62
N ILE A 78 8.44 8.02 -4.58
CA ILE A 78 8.10 9.22 -3.82
C ILE A 78 8.72 10.41 -4.51
N ASP A 79 7.97 11.50 -4.65
CA ASP A 79 8.48 12.73 -5.24
C ASP A 79 9.74 13.18 -4.51
N ALA A 80 10.75 13.59 -5.27
CA ALA A 80 12.05 13.96 -4.71
C ALA A 80 11.97 15.10 -3.68
N ASN A 81 10.99 15.98 -3.83
CA ASN A 81 10.80 17.08 -2.88
C ASN A 81 10.05 16.66 -1.62
N THR A 82 9.47 15.47 -1.62
CA THR A 82 8.73 14.92 -0.48
C THR A 82 9.58 13.96 0.32
N HIS A 83 10.43 13.22 -0.35
CA HIS A 83 11.25 12.18 0.26
C HIS A 83 12.42 12.77 1.05
N TYR A 84 12.72 12.15 2.20
CA TYR A 84 13.98 12.36 2.89
C TYR A 84 14.40 11.06 3.59
N ASP A 85 15.69 10.94 3.85
CA ASP A 85 16.27 9.74 4.46
C ASP A 85 15.68 9.51 5.84
N GLY A 86 15.43 8.25 6.15
CA GLY A 86 14.88 7.86 7.43
C GLY A 86 13.36 7.96 7.50
N SER A 87 12.69 8.40 6.44
CA SER A 87 11.24 8.40 6.40
C SER A 87 10.69 7.00 6.59
N ASN A 88 9.63 6.89 7.37
CA ASN A 88 8.87 5.66 7.51
C ASN A 88 7.67 5.74 6.58
N TYR A 89 7.60 4.83 5.62
CA TYR A 89 6.48 4.77 4.69
C TYR A 89 5.63 3.56 4.96
N ILE A 90 4.33 3.74 4.88
CA ILE A 90 3.38 2.61 4.88
C ILE A 90 2.56 2.73 3.61
N VAL A 91 2.56 1.66 2.83
CA VAL A 91 1.80 1.57 1.59
C VAL A 91 0.65 0.62 1.81
N PHE A 92 -0.56 1.10 1.58
CA PHE A 92 -1.77 0.28 1.62
C PHE A 92 -2.24 0.00 0.20
N ALA A 93 -2.57 -1.25 -0.06
CA ALA A 93 -3.20 -1.67 -1.31
C ALA A 93 -4.58 -2.25 -0.97
N ILE A 94 -5.61 -1.60 -1.45
CA ILE A 94 -7.00 -1.97 -1.18
C ILE A 94 -7.63 -2.42 -2.50
N ASN A 95 -7.97 -3.70 -2.56
CA ASN A 95 -8.53 -4.28 -3.77
C ASN A 95 -9.99 -4.70 -3.53
N ILE A 96 -10.89 -4.13 -4.29
CA ILE A 96 -12.31 -4.48 -4.27
C ILE A 96 -12.56 -5.39 -5.46
N ILE A 97 -12.99 -6.61 -5.16
CA ILE A 97 -13.21 -7.64 -6.17
C ILE A 97 -14.69 -7.74 -6.54
#